data_46c7ec995e82c197d85637f1a1c37e13
#
_entry.id   46c7ec995e82c197d85637f1a1c37e13
#
_cell.length_a   1.000
_cell.length_b   1.000
_cell.length_c   1.000
_cell.angle_alpha   90.00
_cell.angle_beta   90.00
_cell.angle_gamma   90.00
#
_symmetry.space_group_name_H-M   'P 1'
#
loop_
_entity.id
_entity.type
_entity.pdbx_description
1 polymer ?
#
loop_
_entity_poly.entity_id
_entity_poly.type
_entity_poly.pdbx_seq_one_letter_code
_entity_poly.pdbx_strand_id
1 'polypeptide(L)'
;NACMTDSATLGSLYKPAPAPEKKPISGELWAKVAGKKPGLGNPEPFFTKPEETNWLSFTVTCKGDDILKTIENFTGNIPGSGALMTFRDSSWLMSSVVAAQPHFVNQPADQTIFWGYGLHTEAIGDYVKKPMKDCTGQELLNEYLHHLHIPEDRIAELMKTVINVIPCYMPYVDAQFEPRKMSDRPPVIPAGSTNFAMVSQFVEIPEDMVFTEEYSVRAARIAVYGLLDVKKKICPVTPYNRQPKILLKALKKSYL
;
A
#
# COMPACT_ATOMS: atom_id res chain seq x y z
N ASN A 1 -4.52 0.17 7.33
CA ASN A 1 -5.15 -1.10 6.94
C ASN A 1 -6.64 -1.18 7.24
N ALA A 2 -7.20 -0.28 8.04
CA ALA A 2 -8.63 -0.27 8.34
C ALA A 2 -9.49 0.41 7.25
N CYS A 3 -8.87 1.19 6.38
CA CYS A 3 -9.62 2.00 5.41
C CYS A 3 -10.26 1.20 4.26
N MET A 4 -9.97 -0.08 4.13
CA MET A 4 -10.43 -0.87 3.00
C MET A 4 -11.81 -1.50 3.18
N THR A 5 -12.39 -1.47 4.37
CA THR A 5 -13.56 -2.28 4.68
C THR A 5 -14.88 -1.53 4.75
N ASP A 6 -14.89 -0.25 5.07
CA ASP A 6 -16.14 0.46 5.35
C ASP A 6 -16.56 1.48 4.30
N SER A 7 -15.89 1.47 3.19
CA SER A 7 -16.08 2.49 2.18
C SER A 7 -17.33 2.30 1.29
N ALA A 8 -18.01 1.18 1.39
CA ALA A 8 -19.14 0.83 0.51
C ALA A 8 -20.35 1.79 0.56
N THR A 9 -20.41 2.65 1.57
CA THR A 9 -21.54 3.60 1.77
C THR A 9 -21.26 4.98 1.20
N LEU A 10 -20.03 5.29 0.83
CA LEU A 10 -19.64 6.60 0.33
C LEU A 10 -19.75 6.65 -1.20
N GLY A 11 -20.35 7.70 -1.69
CA GLY A 11 -20.55 7.88 -3.13
C GLY A 11 -19.27 8.24 -3.89
N SER A 12 -19.30 8.06 -5.21
CA SER A 12 -18.19 8.36 -6.11
C SER A 12 -17.75 9.84 -6.09
N LEU A 13 -18.56 10.72 -5.56
CA LEU A 13 -18.24 12.15 -5.41
C LEU A 13 -17.50 12.48 -4.12
N TYR A 14 -17.29 11.51 -3.23
CA TYR A 14 -16.51 11.73 -2.01
C TYR A 14 -15.09 12.18 -2.37
N LYS A 15 -14.61 13.18 -1.65
CA LYS A 15 -13.23 13.64 -1.71
C LYS A 15 -12.47 13.17 -0.48
N PRO A 16 -11.20 12.76 -0.62
CA PRO A 16 -10.39 12.41 0.54
C PRO A 16 -10.20 13.64 1.45
N ALA A 17 -10.04 13.39 2.73
CA ALA A 17 -9.64 14.43 3.65
C ALA A 17 -8.22 14.93 3.29
N PRO A 18 -7.93 16.21 3.43
CA PRO A 18 -6.60 16.73 3.18
C PRO A 18 -5.59 16.12 4.16
N ALA A 19 -4.33 16.02 3.71
CA ALA A 19 -3.24 15.60 4.59
C ALA A 19 -3.12 16.55 5.78
N PRO A 20 -2.76 16.04 6.98
CA PRO A 20 -2.48 16.91 8.10
C PRO A 20 -1.24 17.79 7.80
N GLU A 21 -1.36 19.08 8.04
CA GLU A 21 -0.27 20.04 7.85
C GLU A 21 0.87 19.87 8.87
N LYS A 22 0.59 19.23 9.99
CA LYS A 22 1.54 19.05 11.09
C LYS A 22 2.14 17.66 11.10
N LYS A 23 3.43 17.59 11.43
CA LYS A 23 4.14 16.34 11.69
C LYS A 23 3.44 15.52 12.77
N PRO A 24 3.46 14.17 12.69
CA PRO A 24 2.83 13.33 13.69
C PRO A 24 3.53 13.48 15.05
N ILE A 25 2.76 13.74 16.08
CA ILE A 25 3.26 13.82 17.48
C ILE A 25 4.02 12.56 17.88
N SER A 26 3.60 11.40 17.39
CA SER A 26 4.28 10.11 17.65
C SER A 26 5.73 10.09 17.17
N GLY A 27 6.03 10.70 16.02
CA GLY A 27 7.39 10.83 15.51
C GLY A 27 8.27 11.71 16.41
N GLU A 28 7.74 12.83 16.89
CA GLU A 28 8.43 13.73 17.81
C GLU A 28 8.69 13.06 19.17
N LEU A 29 7.73 12.32 19.67
CA LEU A 29 7.88 11.55 20.92
C LEU A 29 8.95 10.47 20.78
N TRP A 30 8.95 9.74 19.67
CA TRP A 30 10.00 8.76 19.38
C TRP A 30 11.37 9.43 19.31
N ALA A 31 11.51 10.54 18.58
CA ALA A 31 12.76 11.30 18.48
C ALA A 31 13.29 11.72 19.89
N LYS A 32 12.39 12.21 20.73
CA LYS A 32 12.71 12.61 22.12
C LYS A 32 13.22 11.43 22.96
N VAL A 33 12.62 10.26 22.79
CA VAL A 33 13.04 9.04 23.52
C VAL A 33 14.34 8.48 22.95
N ALA A 34 14.47 8.40 21.63
CA ALA A 34 15.66 7.91 20.96
C ALA A 34 16.90 8.79 21.24
N GLY A 35 16.72 10.10 21.36
CA GLY A 35 17.80 11.01 21.77
C GLY A 35 18.30 10.81 23.18
N LYS A 36 17.51 10.17 24.05
CA LYS A 36 17.88 9.87 25.44
C LYS A 36 18.45 8.47 25.65
N LYS A 37 18.12 7.53 24.76
CA LYS A 37 18.50 6.11 24.91
C LYS A 37 19.00 5.56 23.58
N PRO A 38 20.30 5.21 23.49
CA PRO A 38 20.86 4.59 22.29
C PRO A 38 20.13 3.28 21.91
N GLY A 39 20.08 2.97 20.62
CA GLY A 39 19.48 1.72 20.13
C GLY A 39 17.96 1.78 19.91
N LEU A 40 17.34 2.95 20.03
CA LEU A 40 15.92 3.16 19.72
C LEU A 40 15.68 3.76 18.34
N GLY A 41 16.69 3.71 17.46
CA GLY A 41 16.60 4.19 16.09
C GLY A 41 16.65 5.70 15.93
N ASN A 42 16.40 6.15 14.71
CA ASN A 42 16.24 7.55 14.35
C ASN A 42 14.93 7.72 13.57
N PRO A 43 13.90 8.31 14.16
CA PRO A 43 12.59 8.44 13.51
C PRO A 43 12.53 9.54 12.45
N GLU A 44 13.51 10.40 12.35
CA GLU A 44 13.49 11.59 11.50
C GLU A 44 13.12 11.26 10.03
N PRO A 45 13.71 10.24 9.37
CA PRO A 45 13.34 9.89 8.00
C PRO A 45 11.85 9.54 7.82
N PHE A 46 11.18 9.10 8.88
CA PHE A 46 9.82 8.56 8.80
C PHE A 46 8.72 9.60 9.03
N PHE A 47 9.04 10.83 9.43
CA PHE A 47 8.01 11.84 9.72
C PHE A 47 8.33 13.27 9.26
N THR A 48 9.49 13.51 8.67
CA THR A 48 9.90 14.87 8.27
C THR A 48 9.39 15.31 6.92
N LYS A 49 8.96 14.37 6.07
CA LYS A 49 8.53 14.61 4.69
C LYS A 49 7.12 14.08 4.44
N PRO A 50 6.11 14.70 5.04
CA PRO A 50 4.73 14.21 4.92
C PRO A 50 4.23 14.16 3.46
N GLU A 51 4.67 15.08 2.62
CA GLU A 51 4.29 15.16 1.21
C GLU A 51 4.82 13.99 0.37
N GLU A 52 5.93 13.37 0.78
CA GLU A 52 6.52 12.21 0.11
C GLU A 52 5.98 10.87 0.67
N THR A 53 5.29 10.89 1.81
CA THR A 53 4.88 9.69 2.54
C THR A 53 3.38 9.44 2.55
N ASN A 54 2.64 10.20 1.77
CA ASN A 54 1.20 10.07 1.66
C ASN A 54 0.83 9.00 0.63
N TRP A 55 -0.31 8.38 0.87
CA TRP A 55 -0.89 7.36 0.02
C TRP A 55 -2.36 7.68 -0.21
N LEU A 56 -2.81 7.62 -1.43
CA LEU A 56 -4.23 7.70 -1.74
C LEU A 56 -4.65 6.40 -2.43
N SER A 57 -5.48 5.62 -1.75
CA SER A 57 -6.12 4.47 -2.35
C SER A 57 -7.52 4.80 -2.84
N PHE A 58 -8.04 3.99 -3.75
CA PHE A 58 -9.42 4.05 -4.19
C PHE A 58 -9.96 2.65 -4.44
N THR A 59 -11.18 2.42 -3.98
CA THR A 59 -11.92 1.19 -4.22
C THR A 59 -12.99 1.44 -5.24
N VAL A 60 -13.01 0.65 -6.30
CA VAL A 60 -13.95 0.75 -7.41
C VAL A 60 -14.94 -0.39 -7.31
N THR A 61 -16.24 -0.07 -7.31
CA THR A 61 -17.32 -1.05 -7.42
C THR A 61 -18.05 -0.83 -8.74
N CYS A 62 -18.18 -1.89 -9.52
CA CYS A 62 -18.82 -1.88 -10.83
C CYS A 62 -19.97 -2.88 -10.90
N LYS A 63 -20.92 -2.60 -11.76
CA LYS A 63 -21.90 -3.58 -12.21
C LYS A 63 -21.31 -4.39 -13.36
N GLY A 64 -21.36 -5.72 -13.24
CA GLY A 64 -20.73 -6.62 -14.20
C GLY A 64 -19.20 -6.68 -14.05
N ASP A 65 -18.55 -7.24 -15.05
CA ASP A 65 -17.10 -7.53 -15.01
C ASP A 65 -16.31 -6.86 -16.15
N ASP A 66 -16.91 -5.95 -16.89
CA ASP A 66 -16.29 -5.33 -18.06
C ASP A 66 -14.97 -4.62 -17.76
N ILE A 67 -14.91 -3.88 -16.64
CA ILE A 67 -13.67 -3.20 -16.25
C ILE A 67 -12.60 -4.23 -15.86
N LEU A 68 -12.97 -5.27 -15.12
CA LEU A 68 -12.04 -6.32 -14.73
C LEU A 68 -11.48 -7.07 -15.94
N LYS A 69 -12.34 -7.43 -16.90
CA LYS A 69 -11.92 -8.03 -18.17
C LYS A 69 -11.00 -7.12 -18.99
N THR A 70 -11.26 -5.83 -18.95
CA THR A 70 -10.39 -4.85 -19.61
C THR A 70 -9.01 -4.80 -18.96
N ILE A 71 -8.94 -4.81 -17.64
CA ILE A 71 -7.68 -4.90 -16.88
C ILE A 71 -6.96 -6.21 -17.18
N GLU A 72 -7.67 -7.34 -17.16
CA GLU A 72 -7.10 -8.67 -17.46
C GLU A 72 -6.54 -8.73 -18.88
N ASN A 73 -7.29 -8.25 -19.87
CA ASN A 73 -6.85 -8.23 -21.26
C ASN A 73 -5.60 -7.38 -21.48
N PHE A 74 -5.48 -6.25 -20.77
CA PHE A 74 -4.33 -5.36 -20.87
C PHE A 74 -3.10 -5.95 -20.15
N THR A 75 -3.30 -6.51 -18.96
CA THR A 75 -2.19 -6.92 -18.08
C THR A 75 -1.83 -8.39 -18.21
N GLY A 76 -2.73 -9.23 -18.70
CA GLY A 76 -2.63 -10.69 -18.62
C GLY A 76 -2.80 -11.25 -17.20
N ASN A 77 -3.18 -10.43 -16.23
CA ASN A 77 -3.34 -10.84 -14.84
C ASN A 77 -4.80 -11.24 -14.55
N ILE A 78 -4.99 -12.50 -14.25
CA ILE A 78 -6.29 -13.03 -13.87
C ILE A 78 -6.68 -12.51 -12.47
N PRO A 79 -7.93 -12.08 -12.25
CA PRO A 79 -8.41 -11.71 -10.93
C PRO A 79 -8.10 -12.76 -9.86
N GLY A 80 -7.53 -12.33 -8.75
CA GLY A 80 -7.10 -13.23 -7.67
C GLY A 80 -5.72 -13.86 -7.82
N SER A 81 -5.00 -13.58 -8.91
CA SER A 81 -3.61 -14.04 -9.08
C SER A 81 -2.62 -13.37 -8.10
N GLY A 82 -3.06 -12.31 -7.40
CA GLY A 82 -2.22 -11.54 -6.48
C GLY A 82 -1.19 -10.65 -7.17
N ALA A 83 -1.29 -10.48 -8.48
CA ALA A 83 -0.36 -9.65 -9.22
C ALA A 83 -0.66 -8.16 -8.98
N LEU A 84 0.33 -7.43 -8.52
CA LEU A 84 0.33 -5.98 -8.48
C LEU A 84 0.75 -5.45 -9.85
N MET A 85 -0.05 -4.57 -10.42
CA MET A 85 0.27 -3.83 -11.64
C MET A 85 0.58 -2.38 -11.27
N THR A 86 1.68 -1.86 -11.78
CA THR A 86 2.09 -0.45 -11.58
C THR A 86 2.26 0.21 -12.94
N PHE A 87 1.65 1.36 -13.14
CA PHE A 87 1.89 2.23 -14.28
C PHE A 87 3.14 3.06 -14.02
N ARG A 88 4.23 2.65 -14.62
CA ARG A 88 5.52 3.31 -14.46
C ARG A 88 5.50 4.77 -14.91
N ASP A 89 4.76 5.06 -15.95
CA ASP A 89 4.71 6.38 -16.59
C ASP A 89 3.59 7.27 -16.02
N SER A 90 2.85 6.80 -15.02
CA SER A 90 1.86 7.61 -14.31
C SER A 90 2.54 8.64 -13.40
N SER A 91 2.19 9.92 -13.58
CA SER A 91 2.64 11.00 -12.70
C SER A 91 2.25 10.76 -11.25
N TRP A 92 1.16 10.05 -11.00
CA TRP A 92 0.73 9.65 -9.66
C TRP A 92 1.38 8.36 -9.16
N LEU A 93 2.17 7.69 -10.00
CA LEU A 93 2.69 6.35 -9.75
C LEU A 93 1.59 5.40 -9.30
N MET A 94 0.57 5.26 -10.16
CA MET A 94 -0.61 4.45 -9.85
C MET A 94 -0.31 2.97 -9.93
N SER A 95 -0.93 2.23 -9.03
CA SER A 95 -0.91 0.77 -9.01
C SER A 95 -2.31 0.22 -8.75
N SER A 96 -2.54 -1.03 -9.15
CA SER A 96 -3.78 -1.73 -8.83
C SER A 96 -3.58 -3.20 -8.55
N VAL A 97 -4.50 -3.76 -7.79
CA VAL A 97 -4.62 -5.19 -7.52
C VAL A 97 -6.08 -5.60 -7.76
N VAL A 98 -6.26 -6.65 -8.52
CA VAL A 98 -7.57 -7.24 -8.75
C VAL A 98 -7.70 -8.52 -7.95
N ALA A 99 -8.50 -8.47 -6.90
CA ALA A 99 -8.78 -9.63 -6.06
C ALA A 99 -9.67 -10.64 -6.79
N ALA A 100 -9.68 -11.91 -6.31
CA ALA A 100 -10.67 -12.88 -6.74
C ALA A 100 -12.08 -12.37 -6.44
N GLN A 101 -13.02 -12.70 -7.31
CA GLN A 101 -14.43 -12.32 -7.14
C GLN A 101 -15.27 -13.54 -6.72
N PRO A 102 -16.22 -13.42 -5.80
CA PRO A 102 -16.49 -12.23 -4.98
C PRO A 102 -15.34 -11.96 -4.00
N HIS A 103 -15.03 -10.68 -3.79
CA HIS A 103 -14.00 -10.28 -2.82
C HIS A 103 -14.55 -10.26 -1.39
N PHE A 104 -15.81 -9.90 -1.23
CA PHE A 104 -16.50 -9.89 0.07
C PHE A 104 -17.56 -10.98 0.15
N VAL A 105 -17.78 -11.53 1.34
CA VAL A 105 -18.76 -12.61 1.60
C VAL A 105 -20.18 -12.26 1.11
N ASN A 106 -20.59 -11.01 1.31
CA ASN A 106 -21.91 -10.51 0.94
C ASN A 106 -21.91 -9.67 -0.34
N GLN A 107 -20.90 -9.80 -1.18
CA GLN A 107 -20.84 -9.07 -2.45
C GLN A 107 -21.95 -9.57 -3.39
N PRO A 108 -22.78 -8.67 -3.95
CA PRO A 108 -23.79 -9.06 -4.94
C PRO A 108 -23.12 -9.72 -6.16
N ALA A 109 -23.78 -10.75 -6.70
CA ALA A 109 -23.22 -11.57 -7.78
C ALA A 109 -23.03 -10.81 -9.10
N ASP A 110 -23.77 -9.70 -9.28
CA ASP A 110 -23.68 -8.81 -10.45
C ASP A 110 -22.71 -7.64 -10.24
N GLN A 111 -21.94 -7.64 -9.16
CA GLN A 111 -20.97 -6.59 -8.85
C GLN A 111 -19.55 -7.14 -8.79
N THR A 112 -18.61 -6.31 -9.23
CA THR A 112 -17.20 -6.58 -9.13
C THR A 112 -16.48 -5.42 -8.43
N ILE A 113 -15.37 -5.74 -7.78
CA ILE A 113 -14.61 -4.78 -6.98
C ILE A 113 -13.12 -4.94 -7.30
N PHE A 114 -12.43 -3.82 -7.47
CA PHE A 114 -10.98 -3.81 -7.50
C PHE A 114 -10.45 -2.60 -6.71
N TRP A 115 -9.17 -2.64 -6.41
CA TRP A 115 -8.49 -1.65 -5.61
C TRP A 115 -7.29 -1.09 -6.36
N GLY A 116 -7.14 0.23 -6.29
CA GLY A 116 -6.00 0.94 -6.81
C GLY A 116 -5.49 1.99 -5.82
N TYR A 117 -4.31 2.49 -6.09
CA TYR A 117 -3.69 3.55 -5.31
C TYR A 117 -2.67 4.34 -6.13
N GLY A 118 -2.29 5.50 -5.61
CA GLY A 118 -1.18 6.29 -6.09
C GLY A 118 -0.36 6.84 -4.93
N LEU A 119 0.93 7.04 -5.18
CA LEU A 119 1.91 7.44 -4.17
C LEU A 119 2.26 8.93 -4.27
N HIS A 120 2.23 9.51 -5.45
CA HIS A 120 2.57 10.91 -5.68
C HIS A 120 1.31 11.77 -5.60
N THR A 121 0.74 11.90 -4.40
CA THR A 121 -0.57 12.53 -4.19
C THR A 121 -0.61 14.02 -4.51
N GLU A 122 0.54 14.69 -4.50
CA GLU A 122 0.69 16.12 -4.83
C GLU A 122 0.91 16.35 -6.33
N ALA A 123 1.30 15.33 -7.09
CA ALA A 123 1.58 15.45 -8.51
C ALA A 123 0.31 15.72 -9.33
N ILE A 124 0.46 16.47 -10.40
CA ILE A 124 -0.61 16.72 -11.38
C ILE A 124 -0.77 15.47 -12.24
N GLY A 125 -2.01 14.99 -12.38
CA GLY A 125 -2.35 13.84 -13.22
C GLY A 125 -2.07 14.07 -14.69
N ASP A 126 -1.83 12.98 -15.43
CA ASP A 126 -1.48 13.05 -16.84
C ASP A 126 -2.69 13.37 -17.72
N TYR A 127 -3.89 12.98 -17.29
CA TYR A 127 -5.15 13.18 -18.01
C TYR A 127 -6.08 14.13 -17.26
N VAL A 128 -6.32 13.93 -15.97
CA VAL A 128 -7.24 14.75 -15.14
C VAL A 128 -6.71 16.15 -14.88
N LYS A 129 -5.41 16.39 -14.96
CA LYS A 129 -4.77 17.72 -14.78
C LYS A 129 -5.02 18.38 -13.41
N LYS A 130 -5.13 17.54 -12.38
CA LYS A 130 -5.27 17.96 -10.97
C LYS A 130 -4.29 17.17 -10.08
N PRO A 131 -3.94 17.67 -8.89
CA PRO A 131 -3.29 16.84 -7.87
C PRO A 131 -4.20 15.67 -7.50
N MET A 132 -3.62 14.48 -7.32
CA MET A 132 -4.37 13.28 -6.98
C MET A 132 -5.25 13.47 -5.74
N LYS A 133 -4.72 14.12 -4.72
CA LYS A 133 -5.43 14.41 -3.45
C LYS A 133 -6.69 15.25 -3.61
N ASP A 134 -6.79 16.03 -4.68
CA ASP A 134 -7.92 16.93 -4.94
C ASP A 134 -8.97 16.29 -5.88
N CYS A 135 -8.72 15.06 -6.33
CA CYS A 135 -9.60 14.36 -7.26
C CYS A 135 -10.77 13.69 -6.56
N THR A 136 -11.91 13.67 -7.25
CA THR A 136 -13.04 12.80 -6.90
C THR A 136 -12.72 11.36 -7.28
N GLY A 137 -13.48 10.40 -6.72
CA GLY A 137 -13.33 8.99 -7.10
C GLY A 137 -13.46 8.75 -8.60
N GLN A 138 -14.41 9.43 -9.25
CA GLN A 138 -14.58 9.30 -10.72
C GLN A 138 -13.37 9.82 -11.49
N GLU A 139 -12.78 10.93 -11.07
CA GLU A 139 -11.56 11.46 -11.69
C GLU A 139 -10.37 10.51 -11.50
N LEU A 140 -10.24 9.88 -10.34
CA LEU A 140 -9.20 8.86 -10.08
C LEU A 140 -9.36 7.65 -11.02
N LEU A 141 -10.58 7.17 -11.18
CA LEU A 141 -10.84 6.06 -12.10
C LEU A 141 -10.64 6.47 -13.55
N ASN A 142 -11.03 7.68 -13.93
CA ASN A 142 -10.81 8.19 -15.27
C ASN A 142 -9.32 8.23 -15.62
N GLU A 143 -8.48 8.76 -14.76
CA GLU A 143 -7.02 8.74 -14.92
C GLU A 143 -6.50 7.31 -15.07
N TYR A 144 -6.96 6.40 -14.22
CA TYR A 144 -6.58 4.99 -14.26
C TYR A 144 -6.92 4.32 -15.58
N LEU A 145 -8.14 4.51 -16.11
CA LEU A 145 -8.59 3.92 -17.36
C LEU A 145 -7.80 4.43 -18.58
N HIS A 146 -7.40 5.70 -18.56
CA HIS A 146 -6.53 6.25 -19.60
C HIS A 146 -5.15 5.59 -19.63
N HIS A 147 -4.58 5.28 -18.47
CA HIS A 147 -3.31 4.56 -18.39
C HIS A 147 -3.40 3.10 -18.88
N LEU A 148 -4.60 2.54 -19.00
CA LEU A 148 -4.82 1.27 -19.70
C LEU A 148 -4.88 1.43 -21.22
N HIS A 149 -4.63 2.63 -21.76
CA HIS A 149 -4.71 2.96 -23.20
C HIS A 149 -6.06 2.65 -23.84
N ILE A 150 -7.13 2.81 -23.07
CA ILE A 150 -8.51 2.59 -23.53
C ILE A 150 -8.96 3.82 -24.32
N PRO A 151 -9.62 3.65 -25.49
CA PRO A 151 -10.21 4.76 -26.23
C PRO A 151 -11.27 5.51 -25.41
N GLU A 152 -11.38 6.82 -25.61
CA GLU A 152 -12.25 7.72 -24.85
C GLU A 152 -13.73 7.30 -24.86
N ASP A 153 -14.24 6.87 -26.03
CA ASP A 153 -15.60 6.35 -26.16
C ASP A 153 -15.83 5.10 -25.32
N ARG A 154 -14.83 4.22 -25.24
CA ARG A 154 -14.90 3.02 -24.41
C ARG A 154 -14.78 3.36 -22.92
N ILE A 155 -13.97 4.35 -22.53
CA ILE A 155 -13.93 4.85 -21.15
C ILE A 155 -15.32 5.36 -20.76
N ALA A 156 -15.96 6.16 -21.59
CA ALA A 156 -17.30 6.67 -21.34
C ALA A 156 -18.34 5.55 -21.12
N GLU A 157 -18.25 4.43 -21.87
CA GLU A 157 -19.10 3.27 -21.66
C GLU A 157 -18.79 2.54 -20.33
N LEU A 158 -17.52 2.31 -20.04
CA LEU A 158 -17.11 1.66 -18.78
C LEU A 158 -17.54 2.47 -17.57
N MET A 159 -17.41 3.79 -17.61
CA MET A 159 -17.83 4.68 -16.53
C MET A 159 -19.33 4.59 -16.22
N LYS A 160 -20.18 4.21 -17.17
CA LYS A 160 -21.62 3.96 -16.92
C LYS A 160 -21.87 2.71 -16.05
N THR A 161 -20.95 1.77 -16.01
CA THR A 161 -21.06 0.57 -15.19
C THR A 161 -20.63 0.81 -13.74
N VAL A 162 -20.00 1.94 -13.44
CA VAL A 162 -19.45 2.25 -12.13
C VAL A 162 -20.57 2.58 -11.15
N ILE A 163 -20.63 1.85 -10.07
CA ILE A 163 -21.55 2.09 -8.95
C ILE A 163 -20.99 3.17 -8.04
N ASN A 164 -19.73 3.00 -7.62
CA ASN A 164 -19.00 4.01 -6.87
C ASN A 164 -17.48 3.86 -7.01
N VAL A 165 -16.77 4.93 -6.70
CA VAL A 165 -15.33 4.95 -6.51
C VAL A 165 -15.05 5.72 -5.23
N ILE A 166 -14.43 5.07 -4.26
CA ILE A 166 -14.25 5.62 -2.92
C ILE A 166 -12.77 5.86 -2.68
N PRO A 167 -12.33 7.13 -2.69
CA PRO A 167 -10.96 7.48 -2.32
C PRO A 167 -10.77 7.42 -0.81
N CYS A 168 -9.60 6.93 -0.40
CA CYS A 168 -9.16 6.93 0.98
C CYS A 168 -7.74 7.51 1.05
N TYR A 169 -7.63 8.70 1.58
CA TYR A 169 -6.35 9.35 1.79
C TYR A 169 -5.72 8.88 3.10
N MET A 170 -4.49 8.39 3.04
CA MET A 170 -3.75 7.84 4.18
C MET A 170 -2.44 8.61 4.34
N PRO A 171 -2.39 9.59 5.23
CA PRO A 171 -1.16 10.33 5.48
C PRO A 171 -0.11 9.42 6.15
N TYR A 172 1.14 9.61 5.78
CA TYR A 172 2.32 8.93 6.34
C TYR A 172 2.37 7.39 6.15
N VAL A 173 1.50 6.80 5.35
CA VAL A 173 1.48 5.34 5.17
C VAL A 173 2.77 4.84 4.52
N ASP A 174 3.34 5.61 3.62
CA ASP A 174 4.59 5.29 2.92
C ASP A 174 5.85 5.67 3.70
N ALA A 175 5.73 6.28 4.87
CA ALA A 175 6.88 6.67 5.69
C ALA A 175 7.86 5.52 5.97
N GLN A 176 7.36 4.30 6.01
CA GLN A 176 8.17 3.08 6.16
C GLN A 176 9.13 2.82 4.99
N PHE A 177 8.89 3.41 3.81
CA PHE A 177 9.73 3.25 2.62
C PHE A 177 10.72 4.39 2.42
N GLU A 178 10.70 5.41 3.28
CA GLU A 178 11.63 6.52 3.17
C GLU A 178 13.10 6.04 3.20
N PRO A 179 13.97 6.69 2.40
CA PRO A 179 15.39 6.41 2.41
C PRO A 179 15.97 6.55 3.80
N ARG A 180 16.60 5.50 4.31
CA ARG A 180 17.08 5.40 5.68
C ARG A 180 18.33 4.54 5.80
N LYS A 181 19.02 4.67 6.92
CA LYS A 181 20.05 3.72 7.36
C LYS A 181 19.39 2.56 8.09
N MET A 182 20.02 1.39 8.09
CA MET A 182 19.49 0.23 8.85
C MET A 182 19.32 0.54 10.34
N SER A 183 20.20 1.37 10.91
CA SER A 183 20.13 1.78 12.31
C SER A 183 18.98 2.74 12.63
N ASP A 184 18.29 3.29 11.65
CA ASP A 184 17.19 4.23 11.87
C ASP A 184 15.92 3.52 12.38
N ARG A 185 15.78 2.23 12.12
CA ARG A 185 14.75 1.40 12.73
C ARG A 185 15.28 0.71 13.98
N PRO A 186 14.55 0.75 15.10
CA PRO A 186 14.95 0.01 16.29
C PRO A 186 14.74 -1.49 16.08
N PRO A 187 15.54 -2.35 16.73
CA PRO A 187 15.23 -3.76 16.81
C PRO A 187 13.93 -4.00 17.60
N VAL A 188 13.28 -5.12 17.37
CA VAL A 188 12.04 -5.48 18.09
C VAL A 188 12.25 -5.46 19.60
N ILE A 189 13.33 -6.04 20.08
CA ILE A 189 13.74 -5.96 21.51
C ILE A 189 15.03 -5.17 21.58
N PRO A 190 14.98 -3.91 22.02
CA PRO A 190 16.18 -3.10 22.17
C PRO A 190 17.16 -3.70 23.19
N ALA A 191 18.45 -3.53 22.96
CA ALA A 191 19.48 -4.07 23.84
C ALA A 191 19.26 -3.62 25.31
N GLY A 192 19.30 -4.59 26.22
CA GLY A 192 19.06 -4.37 27.66
C GLY A 192 17.60 -4.23 28.06
N SER A 193 16.64 -4.42 27.12
CA SER A 193 15.21 -4.48 27.47
C SER A 193 14.86 -5.83 28.07
N THR A 194 14.13 -5.80 29.18
CA THR A 194 13.65 -7.01 29.88
C THR A 194 12.12 -7.17 29.82
N ASN A 195 11.41 -6.07 29.64
CA ASN A 195 9.94 -6.02 29.66
C ASN A 195 9.36 -5.06 28.61
N PHE A 196 10.17 -4.66 27.63
CA PHE A 196 9.77 -3.70 26.60
C PHE A 196 10.19 -4.20 25.22
N ALA A 197 9.28 -4.13 24.25
CA ALA A 197 9.55 -4.39 22.84
C ALA A 197 8.83 -3.38 21.96
N MET A 198 9.37 -3.14 20.79
CA MET A 198 8.75 -2.37 19.73
C MET A 198 8.20 -3.32 18.67
N VAL A 199 7.04 -3.02 18.16
CA VAL A 199 6.37 -3.83 17.11
C VAL A 199 5.87 -2.93 16.00
N SER A 200 5.47 -3.47 14.91
CA SER A 200 4.96 -2.85 13.70
C SER A 200 5.97 -2.84 12.55
N GLN A 201 5.63 -2.14 11.49
CA GLN A 201 6.47 -2.01 10.30
C GLN A 201 7.65 -1.04 10.48
N PHE A 202 7.74 -0.35 11.62
CA PHE A 202 8.82 0.58 11.93
C PHE A 202 9.96 -0.04 12.75
N VAL A 203 9.94 -1.33 13.02
CA VAL A 203 11.07 -2.04 13.61
C VAL A 203 11.96 -2.66 12.53
N GLU A 204 13.22 -2.92 12.84
CA GLU A 204 14.11 -3.63 11.93
C GLU A 204 14.01 -5.15 12.13
N ILE A 205 13.70 -5.84 11.07
CA ILE A 205 13.77 -7.31 10.99
C ILE A 205 14.66 -7.61 9.78
N PRO A 206 15.92 -8.01 10.00
CA PRO A 206 16.85 -8.31 8.92
C PRO A 206 16.27 -9.37 7.96
N GLU A 207 16.50 -9.17 6.66
CA GLU A 207 16.09 -10.10 5.60
C GLU A 207 14.58 -10.17 5.33
N ASP A 208 13.73 -9.53 6.13
CA ASP A 208 12.29 -9.47 5.88
C ASP A 208 11.90 -8.20 5.11
N MET A 209 10.78 -8.28 4.41
CA MET A 209 10.26 -7.16 3.63
C MET A 209 9.19 -6.42 4.44
N VAL A 210 9.43 -5.15 4.68
CA VAL A 210 8.41 -4.26 5.23
C VAL A 210 7.20 -4.15 4.29
N PHE A 211 6.05 -3.74 4.80
CA PHE A 211 4.77 -3.61 4.08
C PHE A 211 3.92 -4.88 4.00
N THR A 212 4.35 -5.97 4.57
CA THR A 212 3.53 -7.18 4.64
C THR A 212 2.91 -7.33 6.03
N GLU A 213 1.74 -7.97 6.11
CA GLU A 213 1.14 -8.31 7.41
C GLU A 213 2.04 -9.26 8.21
N GLU A 214 2.71 -10.17 7.50
CA GLU A 214 3.67 -11.11 8.09
C GLU A 214 4.79 -10.39 8.82
N TYR A 215 5.25 -9.25 8.33
CA TYR A 215 6.27 -8.45 9.00
C TYR A 215 5.82 -8.04 10.39
N SER A 216 4.61 -7.50 10.50
CA SER A 216 4.03 -7.09 11.79
C SER A 216 3.77 -8.28 12.72
N VAL A 217 3.29 -9.41 12.17
CA VAL A 217 3.09 -10.65 12.93
C VAL A 217 4.43 -11.22 13.40
N ARG A 218 5.46 -11.17 12.57
CA ARG A 218 6.81 -11.60 12.93
C ARG A 218 7.38 -10.75 14.04
N ALA A 219 7.25 -9.42 13.95
CA ALA A 219 7.67 -8.49 15.02
C ALA A 219 6.98 -8.84 16.34
N ALA A 220 5.67 -9.06 16.33
CA ALA A 220 4.93 -9.45 17.52
C ALA A 220 5.39 -10.79 18.11
N ARG A 221 5.66 -11.79 17.25
CA ARG A 221 6.21 -13.08 17.70
C ARG A 221 7.60 -12.96 18.29
N ILE A 222 8.48 -12.16 17.69
CA ILE A 222 9.83 -11.88 18.24
C ILE A 222 9.69 -11.26 19.61
N ALA A 223 8.81 -10.25 19.77
CA ALA A 223 8.56 -9.59 21.05
C ALA A 223 8.07 -10.56 22.13
N VAL A 224 6.99 -11.30 21.85
CA VAL A 224 6.37 -12.21 22.80
C VAL A 224 7.31 -13.38 23.16
N TYR A 225 7.92 -14.00 22.15
CA TYR A 225 8.77 -15.17 22.41
C TYR A 225 10.05 -14.77 23.15
N GLY A 226 10.61 -13.60 22.81
CA GLY A 226 11.82 -13.09 23.47
C GLY A 226 11.57 -12.65 24.90
N LEU A 227 10.49 -11.88 25.16
CA LEU A 227 10.23 -11.34 26.50
C LEU A 227 9.67 -12.40 27.47
N LEU A 228 8.94 -13.40 26.97
CA LEU A 228 8.32 -14.44 27.80
C LEU A 228 9.08 -15.78 27.75
N ASP A 229 10.27 -15.79 27.15
CA ASP A 229 11.11 -16.99 26.99
C ASP A 229 10.37 -18.19 26.37
N VAL A 230 9.52 -17.92 25.37
CA VAL A 230 8.76 -18.96 24.69
C VAL A 230 9.66 -19.72 23.72
N LYS A 231 9.84 -21.02 23.93
CA LYS A 231 10.75 -21.88 23.15
C LYS A 231 10.10 -22.36 21.83
N LYS A 232 9.45 -21.48 21.10
CA LYS A 232 8.89 -21.76 19.77
C LYS A 232 9.72 -21.09 18.69
N LYS A 233 9.92 -21.79 17.58
CA LYS A 233 10.59 -21.22 16.41
C LYS A 233 9.66 -20.28 15.66
N ILE A 234 10.19 -19.14 15.26
CA ILE A 234 9.55 -18.25 14.28
C ILE A 234 9.93 -18.76 12.90
N CYS A 235 8.96 -18.84 11.97
CA CYS A 235 9.24 -19.23 10.60
C CYS A 235 10.32 -18.33 10.00
N PRO A 236 11.38 -18.89 9.39
CA PRO A 236 12.42 -18.07 8.76
C PRO A 236 11.87 -17.29 7.57
N VAL A 237 12.51 -16.19 7.26
CA VAL A 237 12.29 -15.49 5.98
C VAL A 237 12.91 -16.31 4.86
N THR A 238 12.20 -16.47 3.74
CA THR A 238 12.73 -17.16 2.57
C THR A 238 13.70 -16.23 1.82
N PRO A 239 15.00 -16.53 1.74
CA PRO A 239 15.97 -15.68 1.08
C PRO A 239 15.87 -15.85 -0.45
N TYR A 240 14.85 -15.22 -1.07
CA TYR A 240 14.58 -15.31 -2.52
C TYR A 240 15.77 -14.85 -3.38
N ASN A 241 16.55 -13.89 -2.90
CA ASN A 241 17.75 -13.37 -3.56
C ASN A 241 18.91 -14.37 -3.60
N ARG A 242 18.83 -15.46 -2.84
CA ARG A 242 19.80 -16.54 -2.83
C ARG A 242 19.27 -17.81 -3.54
N GLN A 243 18.10 -17.72 -4.21
CA GLN A 243 17.49 -18.86 -4.91
C GLN A 243 17.62 -18.73 -6.43
N PRO A 244 18.56 -19.45 -7.09
CA PRO A 244 18.83 -19.31 -8.54
C PRO A 244 17.58 -19.54 -9.41
N LYS A 245 16.72 -20.47 -9.04
CA LYS A 245 15.46 -20.74 -9.78
C LYS A 245 14.52 -19.54 -9.78
N ILE A 246 14.42 -18.80 -8.67
CA ILE A 246 13.58 -17.61 -8.56
C ILE A 246 14.21 -16.47 -9.38
N LEU A 247 15.53 -16.29 -9.26
CA LEU A 247 16.25 -15.26 -10.02
C LEU A 247 16.15 -15.50 -11.52
N LEU A 248 16.32 -16.73 -11.99
CA LEU A 248 16.17 -17.08 -13.40
C LEU A 248 14.74 -16.85 -13.90
N LYS A 249 13.73 -17.17 -13.08
CA LYS A 249 12.33 -16.93 -13.43
C LYS A 249 12.01 -15.43 -13.49
N ALA A 250 12.55 -14.65 -12.57
CA ALA A 250 12.42 -13.18 -12.58
C ALA A 250 13.10 -12.59 -13.82
N LEU A 251 14.33 -12.99 -14.11
CA LEU A 251 15.07 -12.56 -15.29
C LEU A 251 14.30 -12.87 -16.58
N LYS A 252 13.80 -14.10 -16.71
CA LYS A 252 13.00 -14.50 -17.87
C LYS A 252 11.78 -13.61 -18.06
N LYS A 253 11.08 -13.25 -16.96
CA LYS A 253 9.90 -12.37 -17.04
C LYS A 253 10.23 -10.90 -17.30
N SER A 254 11.44 -10.45 -17.01
CA SER A 254 11.87 -9.07 -17.25
C SER A 254 12.25 -8.79 -18.71
N TYR A 255 12.45 -9.84 -19.51
CA TYR A 255 12.87 -9.75 -20.92
C TYR A 255 11.86 -10.39 -21.90
N LEU A 256 10.70 -10.78 -21.43
CA LEU A 256 9.57 -11.27 -22.21
C LEU A 256 8.38 -10.33 -22.06
#